data_d4411756e7b845ae6263e58bf89347ff
#
_entry.id   d4411756e7b845ae6263e58bf89347ff
#
_cell.length_a   1.000
_cell.length_b   1.000
_cell.length_c   1.000
_cell.angle_alpha   90.00
_cell.angle_beta   90.00
_cell.angle_gamma   90.00
#
_symmetry.space_group_name_H-M   'P 1'
#
loop_
_entity.id
_entity.type
_entity.pdbx_description
1 polymer ?
#
loop_
_entity_poly.entity_id
_entity_poly.type
_entity_poly.pdbx_seq_one_letter_code
_entity_poly.pdbx_strand_id
1 'polypeptide(L)'
;QTRDMNGPAGDGGAVRLGASRRPDNQARRKGREMRAWCSVGHYLQGVDVIGRVGRYASMFGKNHLFLVDSFVCQMLGEGLYGAYPSLDGCTYRTLTFEGEISRKSISRLSNEAGGEFDVIVAVGGGKVIDVAKMVAAQSGAALVVCPTIAATDAPTSAMSILYSDEGEMNEIVLHVKNPDLVLV
;
A
#
# COMPACT_ATOMS: atom_id res chain seq x y z
N GLN A 1 6.62 85.86 -21.76
CA GLN A 1 6.84 84.75 -22.70
C GLN A 1 6.94 83.47 -21.90
N THR A 2 5.82 82.81 -21.67
CA THR A 2 5.71 81.52 -21.06
C THR A 2 5.43 80.51 -22.14
N ARG A 3 6.31 79.51 -22.33
CA ARG A 3 6.09 78.38 -23.22
C ARG A 3 5.40 77.24 -22.48
N ASP A 4 4.21 76.91 -22.97
CA ASP A 4 3.50 75.70 -22.63
C ASP A 4 4.30 74.49 -23.10
N MET A 5 4.47 73.55 -22.21
CA MET A 5 5.02 72.19 -22.48
C MET A 5 3.99 71.15 -21.99
N ASN A 6 2.94 70.94 -22.76
CA ASN A 6 2.11 69.77 -22.60
C ASN A 6 2.46 68.73 -23.71
N GLY A 7 3.23 67.71 -23.32
CA GLY A 7 3.44 66.55 -24.14
C GLY A 7 2.38 65.50 -23.83
N PRO A 8 1.93 64.70 -24.81
CA PRO A 8 0.85 63.73 -24.63
C PRO A 8 1.27 62.55 -23.77
N ALA A 9 0.40 62.19 -22.83
CA ALA A 9 0.51 61.04 -21.97
C ALA A 9 0.59 59.76 -22.83
N GLY A 10 1.67 58.98 -22.62
CA GLY A 10 1.86 57.70 -23.26
C GLY A 10 0.79 56.69 -22.81
N ASP A 11 0.12 56.18 -23.80
CA ASP A 11 -0.90 55.13 -23.69
C ASP A 11 -0.22 53.85 -23.22
N GLY A 12 -0.41 53.48 -21.95
CA GLY A 12 0.07 52.25 -21.36
C GLY A 12 -0.68 51.05 -21.92
N GLY A 13 -0.18 50.56 -23.06
CA GLY A 13 -0.73 49.35 -23.68
C GLY A 13 -0.69 48.17 -22.73
N ALA A 14 -1.83 47.87 -22.08
CA ALA A 14 -2.04 46.66 -21.37
C ALA A 14 -2.00 45.48 -22.34
N VAL A 15 -0.91 44.70 -22.28
CA VAL A 15 -0.82 43.43 -23.02
C VAL A 15 -1.91 42.51 -22.43
N ARG A 16 -3.00 42.37 -23.17
CA ARG A 16 -3.98 41.30 -22.93
C ARG A 16 -3.31 39.98 -23.25
N LEU A 17 -2.85 39.25 -22.21
CA LEU A 17 -2.53 37.84 -22.31
C LEU A 17 -3.81 37.13 -22.78
N GLY A 18 -3.80 36.70 -24.05
CA GLY A 18 -4.87 35.91 -24.66
C GLY A 18 -5.12 34.69 -23.77
N ALA A 19 -6.33 34.59 -23.23
CA ALA A 19 -6.79 33.38 -22.56
C ALA A 19 -6.59 32.20 -23.50
N SER A 20 -5.59 31.37 -23.24
CA SER A 20 -5.43 30.11 -23.95
C SER A 20 -6.72 29.32 -23.68
N ARG A 21 -7.49 29.12 -24.76
CA ARG A 21 -8.66 28.24 -24.72
C ARG A 21 -8.17 26.89 -24.22
N ARG A 22 -8.52 26.51 -22.98
CA ARG A 22 -8.34 25.15 -22.51
C ARG A 22 -9.03 24.24 -23.54
N PRO A 23 -8.36 23.24 -24.11
CA PRO A 23 -9.01 22.32 -25.03
C PRO A 23 -10.27 21.78 -24.37
N ASP A 24 -11.38 21.81 -25.09
CA ASP A 24 -12.68 21.34 -24.64
C ASP A 24 -12.56 19.86 -24.22
N ASN A 25 -12.56 19.64 -22.92
CA ASN A 25 -12.47 18.32 -22.30
C ASN A 25 -13.75 17.48 -22.52
N GLN A 26 -14.80 18.07 -23.13
CA GLN A 26 -16.04 17.34 -23.40
C GLN A 26 -15.94 16.45 -24.65
N ALA A 27 -15.08 16.77 -25.62
CA ALA A 27 -14.92 15.95 -26.82
C ALA A 27 -14.16 14.62 -26.55
N ARG A 28 -13.39 14.51 -25.47
CA ARG A 28 -12.69 13.27 -25.07
C ARG A 28 -13.56 12.25 -24.33
N ARG A 29 -14.80 12.58 -23.95
CA ARG A 29 -15.66 11.72 -23.15
C ARG A 29 -16.53 10.73 -23.92
N LYS A 30 -16.37 10.58 -25.25
CA LYS A 30 -17.12 9.61 -26.06
C LYS A 30 -16.47 8.23 -26.22
N GLY A 31 -15.31 7.96 -25.60
CA GLY A 31 -14.82 6.61 -25.43
C GLY A 31 -15.54 5.96 -24.23
N ARG A 32 -16.05 4.73 -24.38
CA ARG A 32 -16.57 3.93 -23.26
C ARG A 32 -15.48 3.86 -22.19
N GLU A 33 -15.60 4.70 -21.16
CA GLU A 33 -14.70 4.70 -20.01
C GLU A 33 -14.98 3.42 -19.23
N MET A 34 -14.05 2.45 -19.31
CA MET A 34 -14.13 1.25 -18.50
C MET A 34 -13.81 1.65 -17.07
N ARG A 35 -14.72 1.34 -16.16
CA ARG A 35 -14.50 1.48 -14.71
C ARG A 35 -14.39 0.09 -14.13
N ALA A 36 -13.23 -0.20 -13.53
CA ALA A 36 -13.00 -1.42 -12.78
C ALA A 36 -13.10 -1.10 -11.29
N TRP A 37 -13.72 -2.00 -10.53
CA TRP A 37 -13.81 -1.93 -9.08
C TRP A 37 -13.26 -3.23 -8.52
N CYS A 38 -12.27 -3.13 -7.62
CA CYS A 38 -11.71 -4.24 -6.87
C CYS A 38 -11.86 -3.97 -5.37
N SER A 39 -12.10 -5.00 -4.59
CA SER A 39 -12.14 -4.94 -3.12
C SER A 39 -11.41 -6.13 -2.54
N VAL A 40 -11.18 -6.12 -1.22
CA VAL A 40 -10.61 -7.25 -0.50
C VAL A 40 -11.55 -8.46 -0.55
N GLY A 41 -10.99 -9.67 -0.55
CA GLY A 41 -11.79 -10.89 -0.56
C GLY A 41 -12.68 -11.02 0.67
N HIS A 42 -12.12 -10.76 1.85
CA HIS A 42 -12.81 -10.79 3.13
C HIS A 42 -12.39 -9.61 4.00
N TYR A 43 -13.33 -9.08 4.76
CA TYR A 43 -13.06 -8.05 5.78
C TYR A 43 -13.71 -8.49 7.09
N LEU A 44 -12.92 -8.60 8.15
CA LEU A 44 -13.34 -8.94 9.50
C LEU A 44 -12.90 -7.86 10.47
N GLN A 45 -13.83 -7.41 11.29
CA GLN A 45 -13.56 -6.40 12.31
C GLN A 45 -14.10 -6.86 13.68
N GLY A 46 -13.32 -6.66 14.71
CA GLY A 46 -13.76 -6.99 16.07
C GLY A 46 -12.69 -6.76 17.12
N VAL A 47 -13.09 -6.86 18.37
CA VAL A 47 -12.17 -6.75 19.50
C VAL A 47 -11.25 -7.98 19.54
N ASP A 48 -9.96 -7.76 19.76
CA ASP A 48 -8.93 -8.80 19.92
C ASP A 48 -8.79 -9.76 18.73
N VAL A 49 -9.15 -9.35 17.52
CA VAL A 49 -9.02 -10.20 16.32
C VAL A 49 -7.56 -10.56 16.01
N ILE A 50 -6.61 -9.69 16.39
CA ILE A 50 -5.19 -9.90 16.11
C ILE A 50 -4.64 -11.17 16.80
N GLY A 51 -5.03 -11.46 18.03
CA GLY A 51 -4.65 -12.70 18.71
C GLY A 51 -5.25 -13.97 18.08
N ARG A 52 -6.21 -13.81 17.18
CA ARG A 52 -6.88 -14.90 16.44
C ARG A 52 -6.46 -14.97 14.99
N VAL A 53 -5.50 -14.17 14.55
CA VAL A 53 -5.09 -14.08 13.14
C VAL A 53 -4.73 -15.42 12.54
N GLY A 54 -4.01 -16.28 13.28
CA GLY A 54 -3.67 -17.64 12.84
C GLY A 54 -4.88 -18.48 12.46
N ARG A 55 -5.98 -18.37 13.23
CA ARG A 55 -7.23 -19.07 12.92
C ARG A 55 -7.85 -18.63 11.61
N TYR A 56 -7.82 -17.33 11.32
CA TYR A 56 -8.36 -16.82 10.07
C TYR A 56 -7.41 -17.08 8.89
N ALA A 57 -6.10 -16.98 9.12
CA ALA A 57 -5.09 -17.32 8.11
C ALA A 57 -5.16 -18.79 7.70
N SER A 58 -5.47 -19.72 8.63
CA SER A 58 -5.59 -21.14 8.31
C SER A 58 -6.72 -21.50 7.34
N MET A 59 -7.61 -20.57 7.02
CA MET A 59 -8.59 -20.72 5.94
C MET A 59 -7.94 -20.78 4.54
N PHE A 60 -6.73 -20.27 4.40
CA PHE A 60 -6.00 -20.17 3.13
C PHE A 60 -4.84 -21.15 3.03
N GLY A 61 -4.47 -21.82 4.09
CA GLY A 61 -3.37 -22.78 4.13
C GLY A 61 -2.84 -23.02 5.53
N LYS A 62 -1.76 -23.79 5.64
CA LYS A 62 -1.21 -24.21 6.94
C LYS A 62 0.17 -23.63 7.24
N ASN A 63 0.93 -23.26 6.23
CA ASN A 63 2.28 -22.71 6.40
C ASN A 63 2.25 -21.19 6.30
N HIS A 64 2.40 -20.51 7.43
CA HIS A 64 2.22 -19.07 7.51
C HIS A 64 3.56 -18.35 7.67
N LEU A 65 3.77 -17.31 6.84
CA LEU A 65 4.85 -16.35 7.02
C LEU A 65 4.28 -15.04 7.57
N PHE A 66 4.66 -14.69 8.79
CA PHE A 66 4.38 -13.37 9.36
C PHE A 66 5.44 -12.37 8.90
N LEU A 67 5.01 -11.29 8.26
CA LEU A 67 5.81 -10.09 8.05
C LEU A 67 5.28 -9.01 8.99
N VAL A 68 6.07 -8.66 9.98
CA VAL A 68 5.64 -7.81 11.09
C VAL A 68 6.53 -6.59 11.19
N ASP A 69 5.94 -5.42 11.41
CA ASP A 69 6.68 -4.23 11.78
C ASP A 69 7.50 -4.49 13.07
N SER A 70 8.77 -4.08 13.08
CA SER A 70 9.68 -4.38 14.20
C SER A 70 9.15 -3.88 15.55
N PHE A 71 8.59 -2.68 15.58
CA PHE A 71 8.00 -2.11 16.80
C PHE A 71 6.73 -2.87 17.22
N VAL A 72 5.86 -3.18 16.26
CA VAL A 72 4.63 -3.95 16.49
C VAL A 72 4.95 -5.35 16.99
N CYS A 73 5.97 -6.00 16.45
CA CYS A 73 6.43 -7.31 16.89
C CYS A 73 6.85 -7.31 18.36
N GLN A 74 7.60 -6.31 18.77
CA GLN A 74 7.99 -6.14 20.18
C GLN A 74 6.79 -5.87 21.10
N MET A 75 5.84 -5.05 20.64
CA MET A 75 4.66 -4.67 21.40
C MET A 75 3.69 -5.84 21.63
N LEU A 76 3.44 -6.63 20.59
CA LEU A 76 2.47 -7.73 20.64
C LEU A 76 3.06 -9.02 21.21
N GLY A 77 4.36 -9.25 21.02
CA GLY A 77 5.04 -10.46 21.51
C GLY A 77 4.32 -11.75 21.12
N GLU A 78 4.25 -12.68 22.06
CA GLU A 78 3.57 -13.98 21.88
C GLU A 78 2.04 -13.88 21.69
N GLY A 79 1.44 -12.73 22.03
CA GLY A 79 0.00 -12.51 21.83
C GLY A 79 -0.44 -12.63 20.37
N LEU A 80 0.46 -12.32 19.43
CA LEU A 80 0.21 -12.47 17.99
C LEU A 80 -0.03 -13.93 17.58
N TYR A 81 0.55 -14.88 18.30
CA TYR A 81 0.54 -16.31 17.95
C TYR A 81 -0.41 -17.13 18.83
N GLY A 82 -1.23 -16.48 19.64
CA GLY A 82 -2.08 -17.12 20.65
C GLY A 82 -3.04 -18.20 20.13
N ALA A 83 -3.40 -18.15 18.84
CA ALA A 83 -4.27 -19.18 18.23
C ALA A 83 -3.53 -20.46 17.86
N TYR A 84 -2.22 -20.45 17.62
CA TYR A 84 -1.47 -21.57 17.02
C TYR A 84 -1.46 -22.85 17.83
N PRO A 85 -1.40 -22.84 19.16
CA PRO A 85 -1.46 -24.08 19.94
C PRO A 85 -2.72 -24.93 19.71
N SER A 86 -3.79 -24.31 19.21
CA SER A 86 -5.07 -24.96 18.90
C SER A 86 -5.29 -25.26 17.41
N LEU A 87 -4.33 -24.92 16.53
CA LEU A 87 -4.43 -25.10 15.09
C LEU A 87 -3.67 -26.35 14.64
N ASP A 88 -4.40 -27.40 14.33
CA ASP A 88 -3.80 -28.67 13.92
C ASP A 88 -3.03 -28.56 12.60
N GLY A 89 -1.75 -28.94 12.65
CA GLY A 89 -0.85 -28.96 11.51
C GLY A 89 -0.50 -27.57 10.93
N CYS A 90 -0.86 -26.48 11.59
CA CYS A 90 -0.45 -25.15 11.19
C CYS A 90 0.94 -24.80 11.75
N THR A 91 1.77 -24.24 10.89
CA THR A 91 3.09 -23.74 11.26
C THR A 91 3.21 -22.26 10.96
N TYR A 92 4.09 -21.57 11.67
CA TYR A 92 4.38 -20.19 11.35
C TYR A 92 5.87 -19.87 11.49
N ARG A 93 6.29 -18.89 10.73
CA ARG A 93 7.60 -18.26 10.84
C ARG A 93 7.41 -16.76 10.79
N THR A 94 8.24 -16.01 11.50
CA THR A 94 8.16 -14.55 11.55
C THR A 94 9.43 -13.92 11.01
N LEU A 95 9.25 -12.91 10.16
CA LEU A 95 10.27 -11.96 9.76
C LEU A 95 9.81 -10.56 10.15
N THR A 96 10.71 -9.78 10.71
CA THR A 96 10.46 -8.38 11.00
C THR A 96 10.90 -7.49 9.85
N PHE A 97 10.17 -6.41 9.64
CA PHE A 97 10.51 -5.40 8.65
C PHE A 97 10.63 -4.02 9.30
N GLU A 98 11.69 -3.34 8.91
CA GLU A 98 11.97 -1.97 9.28
C GLU A 98 12.61 -1.25 8.08
N GLY A 99 12.35 0.05 7.95
CA GLY A 99 12.93 0.90 6.91
C GLY A 99 12.01 1.15 5.73
N GLU A 100 12.61 1.41 4.56
CA GLU A 100 11.89 1.77 3.34
C GLU A 100 11.64 0.56 2.44
N ILE A 101 10.56 0.66 1.67
CA ILE A 101 10.18 -0.37 0.68
C ILE A 101 10.99 -0.12 -0.58
N SER A 102 11.99 -0.94 -0.82
CA SER A 102 12.80 -0.90 -2.03
C SER A 102 12.88 -2.30 -2.67
N ARG A 103 13.28 -2.36 -3.93
CA ARG A 103 13.55 -3.65 -4.60
C ARG A 103 14.55 -4.49 -3.83
N LYS A 104 15.53 -3.85 -3.18
CA LYS A 104 16.55 -4.49 -2.35
C LYS A 104 15.95 -5.09 -1.07
N SER A 105 15.11 -4.34 -0.34
CA SER A 105 14.47 -4.85 0.87
C SER A 105 13.51 -6.00 0.58
N ILE A 106 12.77 -5.93 -0.53
CA ILE A 106 11.88 -7.00 -0.99
C ILE A 106 12.68 -8.27 -1.33
N SER A 107 13.76 -8.14 -2.11
CA SER A 107 14.61 -9.28 -2.47
C SER A 107 15.25 -9.93 -1.24
N ARG A 108 15.72 -9.11 -0.28
CA ARG A 108 16.24 -9.60 0.99
C ARG A 108 15.20 -10.41 1.74
N LEU A 109 14.00 -9.88 1.94
CA LEU A 109 12.93 -10.56 2.67
C LEU A 109 12.47 -11.84 1.95
N SER A 110 12.35 -11.83 0.62
CA SER A 110 12.03 -13.04 -0.15
C SER A 110 13.07 -14.13 0.03
N ASN A 111 14.36 -13.76 0.07
CA ASN A 111 15.45 -14.71 0.30
C ASN A 111 15.47 -15.21 1.76
N GLU A 112 15.28 -14.32 2.74
CA GLU A 112 15.21 -14.69 4.15
C GLU A 112 13.99 -15.56 4.46
N ALA A 113 12.87 -15.28 3.79
CA ALA A 113 11.67 -16.08 3.89
C ALA A 113 11.96 -17.54 3.59
N GLY A 114 12.63 -17.85 2.51
CA GLY A 114 13.03 -19.19 2.09
C GLY A 114 11.93 -20.26 2.26
N GLY A 115 11.71 -21.07 1.27
CA GLY A 115 10.68 -22.10 1.33
C GLY A 115 9.32 -21.67 0.76
N GLU A 116 8.36 -22.57 0.87
CA GLU A 116 6.99 -22.36 0.41
C GLU A 116 6.08 -21.97 1.57
N PHE A 117 5.30 -20.94 1.37
CA PHE A 117 4.26 -20.50 2.30
C PHE A 117 2.92 -20.49 1.60
N ASP A 118 1.89 -20.97 2.29
CA ASP A 118 0.52 -20.89 1.80
C ASP A 118 -0.04 -19.49 2.01
N VAL A 119 0.38 -18.85 3.12
CA VAL A 119 -0.18 -17.56 3.56
C VAL A 119 0.91 -16.63 4.04
N ILE A 120 0.86 -15.39 3.63
CA ILE A 120 1.63 -14.29 4.20
C ILE A 120 0.68 -13.45 5.05
N VAL A 121 1.07 -13.24 6.31
CA VAL A 121 0.33 -12.42 7.27
C VAL A 121 1.12 -11.13 7.51
N ALA A 122 0.61 -10.02 6.99
CA ALA A 122 1.20 -8.70 7.19
C ALA A 122 0.62 -8.03 8.43
N VAL A 123 1.45 -7.67 9.40
CA VAL A 123 1.03 -6.98 10.63
C VAL A 123 1.82 -5.68 10.78
N GLY A 124 1.16 -4.55 10.55
CA GLY A 124 1.85 -3.25 10.59
C GLY A 124 1.14 -2.15 9.83
N GLY A 125 1.87 -1.09 9.54
CA GLY A 125 1.43 0.03 8.71
C GLY A 125 1.62 -0.22 7.21
N GLY A 126 1.36 0.81 6.40
CA GLY A 126 1.40 0.73 4.93
C GLY A 126 2.69 0.13 4.37
N LYS A 127 3.85 0.44 4.94
CA LYS A 127 5.15 -0.09 4.48
C LYS A 127 5.22 -1.61 4.57
N VAL A 128 4.85 -2.18 5.71
CA VAL A 128 4.83 -3.65 5.91
C VAL A 128 3.83 -4.30 4.97
N ILE A 129 2.65 -3.71 4.83
CA ILE A 129 1.58 -4.24 3.97
C ILE A 129 2.03 -4.25 2.51
N ASP A 130 2.65 -3.17 2.04
CA ASP A 130 3.10 -3.08 0.65
C ASP A 130 4.26 -4.04 0.35
N VAL A 131 5.21 -4.22 1.28
CA VAL A 131 6.24 -5.27 1.17
C VAL A 131 5.60 -6.65 1.12
N ALA A 132 4.62 -6.94 1.98
CA ALA A 132 3.94 -8.22 2.01
C ALA A 132 3.18 -8.52 0.71
N LYS A 133 2.55 -7.52 0.08
CA LYS A 133 1.95 -7.65 -1.27
C LYS A 133 2.98 -8.08 -2.31
N MET A 134 4.17 -7.47 -2.27
CA MET A 134 5.25 -7.80 -3.21
C MET A 134 5.72 -9.24 -3.02
N VAL A 135 5.94 -9.67 -1.78
CA VAL A 135 6.37 -11.04 -1.46
C VAL A 135 5.27 -12.06 -1.81
N ALA A 136 4.01 -11.76 -1.49
CA ALA A 136 2.87 -12.60 -1.83
C ALA A 136 2.69 -12.75 -3.35
N ALA A 137 2.87 -11.66 -4.11
CA ALA A 137 2.79 -11.71 -5.57
C ALA A 137 3.90 -12.59 -6.20
N GLN A 138 5.08 -12.64 -5.59
CA GLN A 138 6.20 -13.46 -6.05
C GLN A 138 6.03 -14.95 -5.72
N SER A 139 5.49 -15.25 -4.54
CA SER A 139 5.32 -16.64 -4.05
C SER A 139 3.99 -17.29 -4.47
N GLY A 140 3.00 -16.49 -4.86
CA GLY A 140 1.63 -16.96 -5.11
C GLY A 140 0.82 -17.23 -3.84
N ALA A 141 1.35 -16.92 -2.67
CA ALA A 141 0.69 -17.11 -1.37
C ALA A 141 -0.56 -16.22 -1.24
N ALA A 142 -1.51 -16.65 -0.41
CA ALA A 142 -2.60 -15.80 0.02
C ALA A 142 -2.06 -14.68 0.94
N LEU A 143 -2.72 -13.52 0.93
CA LEU A 143 -2.32 -12.38 1.74
C LEU A 143 -3.40 -12.01 2.76
N VAL A 144 -3.04 -12.13 4.03
CA VAL A 144 -3.82 -11.67 5.18
C VAL A 144 -3.19 -10.41 5.74
N VAL A 145 -3.97 -9.37 5.96
CA VAL A 145 -3.48 -8.08 6.44
C VAL A 145 -4.12 -7.71 7.76
N CYS A 146 -3.29 -7.37 8.74
CA CYS A 146 -3.69 -6.81 10.04
C CYS A 146 -3.10 -5.40 10.16
N PRO A 147 -3.81 -4.35 9.72
CA PRO A 147 -3.33 -2.99 9.82
C PRO A 147 -3.29 -2.54 11.29
N THR A 148 -2.19 -1.91 11.69
CA THR A 148 -2.01 -1.37 13.05
C THR A 148 -2.22 0.14 13.12
N ILE A 149 -2.44 0.78 11.99
CA ILE A 149 -2.77 2.21 11.87
C ILE A 149 -3.87 2.40 10.82
N ALA A 150 -4.73 3.39 11.04
CA ALA A 150 -5.82 3.76 10.12
C ALA A 150 -5.43 4.96 9.21
N ALA A 151 -4.17 5.02 8.78
CA ALA A 151 -3.61 6.17 8.05
C ALA A 151 -3.20 5.83 6.61
N THR A 152 -3.65 4.71 6.06
CA THR A 152 -3.25 4.23 4.73
C THR A 152 -4.37 3.42 4.09
N ASP A 153 -4.45 3.44 2.77
CA ASP A 153 -5.33 2.57 1.97
C ASP A 153 -4.68 1.22 1.63
N ALA A 154 -3.43 1.02 1.99
CA ALA A 154 -2.68 -0.21 1.70
C ALA A 154 -3.43 -1.51 2.06
N PRO A 155 -4.20 -1.60 3.17
CA PRO A 155 -4.95 -2.82 3.50
C PRO A 155 -5.98 -3.23 2.44
N THR A 156 -6.48 -2.27 1.67
CA THR A 156 -7.60 -2.48 0.74
C THR A 156 -7.27 -2.16 -0.71
N SER A 157 -6.02 -1.81 -1.02
CA SER A 157 -5.57 -1.50 -2.37
C SER A 157 -4.76 -2.62 -2.99
N ALA A 158 -4.88 -2.77 -4.33
CA ALA A 158 -4.08 -3.71 -5.14
C ALA A 158 -2.85 -3.01 -5.71
N MET A 159 -2.14 -2.22 -4.90
CA MET A 159 -0.91 -1.57 -5.32
C MET A 159 0.09 -1.48 -4.17
N SER A 160 1.37 -1.35 -4.52
CA SER A 160 2.46 -1.05 -3.60
C SER A 160 3.26 0.13 -4.12
N ILE A 161 3.71 0.98 -3.20
CA ILE A 161 4.58 2.12 -3.51
C ILE A 161 5.99 1.79 -3.04
N LEU A 162 6.94 1.82 -3.98
CA LEU A 162 8.35 1.57 -3.71
C LEU A 162 9.10 2.90 -3.67
N TYR A 163 10.11 2.95 -2.81
CA TYR A 163 10.95 4.11 -2.59
C TYR A 163 12.40 3.81 -2.97
N SER A 164 13.15 4.85 -3.29
CA SER A 164 14.60 4.76 -3.41
C SER A 164 15.24 4.65 -2.02
N ASP A 165 16.55 4.40 -2.00
CA ASP A 165 17.31 4.36 -0.73
C ASP A 165 17.35 5.76 -0.05
N GLU A 166 17.10 6.83 -0.80
CA GLU A 166 16.99 8.22 -0.32
C GLU A 166 15.58 8.58 0.19
N GLY A 167 14.60 7.66 0.09
CA GLY A 167 13.23 7.85 0.56
C GLY A 167 12.32 8.57 -0.44
N GLU A 168 12.73 8.72 -1.70
CA GLU A 168 11.89 9.30 -2.74
C GLU A 168 11.02 8.21 -3.39
N MET A 169 9.77 8.57 -3.72
CA MET A 169 8.88 7.67 -4.44
C MET A 169 9.47 7.32 -5.80
N ASN A 170 9.74 6.05 -6.02
CA ASN A 170 10.42 5.55 -7.21
C ASN A 170 9.49 4.81 -8.17
N GLU A 171 8.60 3.97 -7.64
CA GLU A 171 7.78 3.09 -8.47
C GLU A 171 6.42 2.81 -7.82
N ILE A 172 5.38 2.68 -8.65
CA ILE A 172 4.07 2.16 -8.25
C ILE A 172 3.88 0.81 -8.93
N VAL A 173 3.70 -0.24 -8.14
CA VAL A 173 3.44 -1.59 -8.63
C VAL A 173 1.97 -1.91 -8.46
N LEU A 174 1.30 -2.28 -9.54
CA LEU A 174 -0.09 -2.75 -9.52
C LEU A 174 -0.12 -4.26 -9.39
N HIS A 175 -0.93 -4.77 -8.47
CA HIS A 175 -1.14 -6.20 -8.24
C HIS A 175 -2.40 -6.69 -8.94
N VAL A 176 -2.45 -7.98 -9.25
CA VAL A 176 -3.60 -8.62 -9.92
C VAL A 176 -4.84 -8.63 -9.01
N LYS A 177 -4.63 -8.70 -7.70
CA LYS A 177 -5.70 -8.78 -6.71
C LYS A 177 -5.38 -7.94 -5.47
N ASN A 178 -6.43 -7.57 -4.75
CA ASN A 178 -6.34 -7.03 -3.39
C ASN A 178 -5.96 -8.14 -2.40
N PRO A 179 -5.62 -7.83 -1.15
CA PRO A 179 -5.48 -8.82 -0.10
C PRO A 179 -6.68 -9.76 0.00
N ASP A 180 -6.42 -11.03 0.33
CA ASP A 180 -7.47 -12.05 0.44
C ASP A 180 -8.31 -11.85 1.71
N LEU A 181 -7.69 -11.32 2.77
CA LEU A 181 -8.37 -11.05 4.04
C LEU A 181 -7.75 -9.81 4.72
N VAL A 182 -8.60 -8.96 5.26
CA VAL A 182 -8.22 -7.86 6.16
C VAL A 182 -8.88 -8.08 7.53
N LEU A 183 -8.08 -7.97 8.60
CA LEU A 183 -8.48 -8.09 10.00
C LEU A 183 -8.26 -6.77 10.73
N VAL A 184 -9.30 -6.17 11.29
CA VAL A 184 -9.27 -4.86 11.98
C VAL A 184 -9.86 -4.95 13.39
#